data_03207edc94c383cf6b4303eca8eb550d
#
_entry.id   03207edc94c383cf6b4303eca8eb550d
#
_cell.length_a   1.000
_cell.length_b   1.000
_cell.length_c   1.000
_cell.angle_alpha   90.00
_cell.angle_beta   90.00
_cell.angle_gamma   90.00
#
_symmetry.space_group_name_H-M   'P 1'
#
loop_
_entity.id
_entity.type
_entity.pdbx_description
1 polymer ?
#
loop_
_entity_poly.entity_id
_entity_poly.type
_entity_poly.pdbx_seq_one_letter_code
_entity_poly.pdbx_strand_id
1 'polypeptide(L)'
;MSKKSKIITGLGAASTLAAATDFFLCRTLFDQTLNRKKLKKGKQLSLADADLNDEQKTRRHKELLLCKKWIQNVAVDKVSVESEDGLQLVGMIYPSHDHTSHRWAFVLHDYACTKEDMRTVARAFHEQGYHVLTPDARAHGESEGSLISLGWNERKDLLRWIDAVLEMDSQAEIVLYGISMGADTILFCPQEKLPAAVRCIIEDGGYTSVYDILSWQMTHYYKMPPFPILDSMGV
;
A
#
# COMPACT_ATOMS: atom_id res chain seq x y z
N MET A 1 -41.92 -40.14 5.29
CA MET A 1 -41.00 -39.17 5.93
C MET A 1 -41.80 -38.30 6.88
N SER A 2 -41.43 -38.24 8.14
CA SER A 2 -42.14 -37.45 9.16
C SER A 2 -41.94 -35.98 8.94
N LYS A 3 -42.89 -35.10 9.40
CA LYS A 3 -42.75 -33.65 9.36
C LYS A 3 -41.43 -33.15 9.96
N LYS A 4 -40.90 -33.80 11.01
CA LYS A 4 -39.62 -33.54 11.63
C LYS A 4 -38.43 -33.77 10.68
N SER A 5 -38.46 -34.85 9.87
CA SER A 5 -37.41 -35.12 8.89
C SER A 5 -37.34 -34.06 7.78
N LYS A 6 -38.49 -33.54 7.31
CA LYS A 6 -38.53 -32.47 6.29
C LYS A 6 -38.03 -31.10 6.83
N ILE A 7 -38.27 -30.82 8.11
CA ILE A 7 -37.78 -29.57 8.76
C ILE A 7 -36.26 -29.61 8.94
N ILE A 8 -35.71 -30.75 9.37
CA ILE A 8 -34.24 -30.91 9.54
C ILE A 8 -33.55 -30.88 8.19
N THR A 9 -34.11 -31.49 7.14
CA THR A 9 -33.54 -31.40 5.79
C THR A 9 -33.62 -29.98 5.22
N GLY A 10 -34.70 -29.23 5.50
CA GLY A 10 -34.87 -27.86 5.07
C GLY A 10 -33.90 -26.89 5.77
N LEU A 11 -33.66 -27.06 7.07
CA LEU A 11 -32.69 -26.27 7.84
C LEU A 11 -31.25 -26.55 7.38
N GLY A 12 -30.92 -27.81 7.10
CA GLY A 12 -29.60 -28.19 6.56
C GLY A 12 -29.36 -27.61 5.16
N ALA A 13 -30.34 -27.61 4.28
CA ALA A 13 -30.24 -27.01 2.95
C ALA A 13 -30.13 -25.48 3.00
N ALA A 14 -30.85 -24.82 3.91
CA ALA A 14 -30.76 -23.36 4.10
C ALA A 14 -29.39 -22.93 4.66
N SER A 15 -28.84 -23.67 5.62
CA SER A 15 -27.52 -23.39 6.17
C SER A 15 -26.39 -23.62 5.18
N THR A 16 -26.47 -24.67 4.35
CA THR A 16 -25.47 -24.90 3.28
C THR A 16 -25.54 -23.85 2.18
N LEU A 17 -26.74 -23.38 1.82
CA LEU A 17 -26.90 -22.30 0.84
C LEU A 17 -26.35 -20.96 1.37
N ALA A 18 -26.62 -20.66 2.64
CA ALA A 18 -26.09 -19.45 3.29
C ALA A 18 -24.55 -19.48 3.34
N ALA A 19 -23.94 -20.59 3.75
CA ALA A 19 -22.49 -20.75 3.78
C ALA A 19 -21.85 -20.66 2.38
N ALA A 20 -22.49 -21.23 1.36
CA ALA A 20 -22.02 -21.14 -0.01
C ALA A 20 -22.11 -19.71 -0.56
N THR A 21 -23.16 -18.98 -0.20
CA THR A 21 -23.33 -17.57 -0.58
C THR A 21 -22.28 -16.70 0.09
N ASP A 22 -22.04 -16.89 1.38
CA ASP A 22 -21.02 -16.18 2.15
C ASP A 22 -19.63 -16.44 1.56
N PHE A 23 -19.26 -17.70 1.32
CA PHE A 23 -17.99 -18.06 0.68
C PHE A 23 -17.83 -17.39 -0.71
N PHE A 24 -18.88 -17.38 -1.52
CA PHE A 24 -18.82 -16.75 -2.85
C PHE A 24 -18.66 -15.23 -2.76
N LEU A 25 -19.35 -14.57 -1.83
CA LEU A 25 -19.20 -13.15 -1.57
C LEU A 25 -17.79 -12.81 -1.06
N CYS A 26 -17.30 -13.56 -0.06
CA CYS A 26 -15.95 -13.40 0.47
C CYS A 26 -14.90 -13.51 -0.63
N ARG A 27 -14.99 -14.58 -1.45
CA ARG A 27 -14.06 -14.78 -2.55
C ARG A 27 -14.14 -13.66 -3.59
N THR A 28 -15.34 -13.20 -3.90
CA THR A 28 -15.52 -12.11 -4.88
C THR A 28 -14.93 -10.79 -4.37
N LEU A 29 -15.18 -10.46 -3.11
CA LEU A 29 -14.62 -9.27 -2.48
C LEU A 29 -13.08 -9.36 -2.39
N PHE A 30 -12.56 -10.50 -1.91
CA PHE A 30 -11.13 -10.76 -1.88
C PHE A 30 -10.49 -10.55 -3.26
N ASP A 31 -11.05 -11.17 -4.28
CA ASP A 31 -10.56 -11.07 -5.64
C ASP A 31 -10.62 -9.63 -6.19
N GLN A 32 -11.64 -8.85 -5.82
CA GLN A 32 -11.80 -7.48 -6.29
C GLN A 32 -10.91 -6.47 -5.54
N THR A 33 -10.59 -6.76 -4.28
CA THR A 33 -9.84 -5.82 -3.43
C THR A 33 -8.37 -6.18 -3.29
N LEU A 34 -8.02 -7.45 -3.15
CA LEU A 34 -6.67 -7.86 -2.80
C LEU A 34 -5.93 -8.59 -3.94
N ASN A 35 -6.63 -8.99 -5.01
CA ASN A 35 -6.02 -9.69 -6.13
C ASN A 35 -5.67 -8.70 -7.26
N ARG A 36 -4.36 -8.44 -7.47
CA ARG A 36 -3.84 -7.55 -8.51
C ARG A 36 -4.45 -7.77 -9.90
N LYS A 37 -4.63 -9.05 -10.31
CA LYS A 37 -5.12 -9.38 -11.67
C LYS A 37 -6.57 -8.95 -11.92
N LYS A 38 -7.33 -8.75 -10.84
CA LYS A 38 -8.75 -8.38 -10.89
C LYS A 38 -9.02 -6.94 -10.49
N LEU A 39 -8.02 -6.26 -9.91
CA LEU A 39 -8.07 -4.82 -9.72
C LEU A 39 -8.21 -4.14 -11.08
N LYS A 40 -9.40 -3.58 -11.32
CA LYS A 40 -9.62 -2.76 -12.51
C LYS A 40 -8.71 -1.53 -12.41
N LYS A 41 -7.81 -1.35 -13.38
CA LYS A 41 -7.20 -0.05 -13.64
C LYS A 41 -8.33 0.93 -13.98
N GLY A 42 -8.82 1.65 -13.03
CA GLY A 42 -9.87 2.60 -13.30
C GLY A 42 -10.50 3.16 -12.05
N LYS A 43 -10.49 4.45 -11.96
CA LYS A 43 -11.09 5.27 -10.92
C LYS A 43 -10.66 4.84 -9.50
N GLN A 44 -9.40 5.00 -9.23
CA GLN A 44 -9.06 5.50 -7.93
C GLN A 44 -9.87 6.82 -7.79
N LEU A 45 -11.03 6.74 -7.16
CA LEU A 45 -11.54 7.91 -6.49
C LEU A 45 -10.44 8.20 -5.47
N SER A 46 -9.53 9.07 -5.83
CA SER A 46 -8.75 9.71 -4.81
C SER A 46 -9.79 10.46 -3.99
N LEU A 47 -10.16 9.87 -2.85
CA LEU A 47 -10.99 10.53 -1.86
C LEU A 47 -10.45 11.93 -1.54
N ALA A 48 -9.15 12.11 -1.72
CA ALA A 48 -8.46 13.38 -1.68
C ALA A 48 -8.95 14.43 -2.68
N ASP A 49 -9.62 14.05 -3.78
CA ASP A 49 -10.07 15.03 -4.78
C ASP A 49 -11.52 15.48 -4.62
N ALA A 50 -12.35 14.69 -3.95
CA ALA A 50 -13.78 14.96 -3.87
C ALA A 50 -14.11 16.16 -2.99
N ASP A 51 -13.31 16.43 -1.96
CA ASP A 51 -13.61 17.43 -0.91
C ASP A 51 -12.69 18.65 -0.91
N LEU A 52 -11.81 18.79 -1.92
CA LEU A 52 -10.91 19.94 -2.00
C LEU A 52 -11.66 21.23 -2.36
N ASN A 53 -11.42 22.28 -1.60
CA ASN A 53 -11.83 23.63 -1.98
C ASN A 53 -10.97 24.18 -3.12
N ASP A 54 -11.36 25.34 -3.69
CA ASP A 54 -10.69 25.90 -4.88
C ASP A 54 -9.25 26.31 -4.62
N GLU A 55 -8.91 26.76 -3.41
CA GLU A 55 -7.53 27.08 -3.01
C GLU A 55 -6.66 25.81 -2.98
N GLN A 56 -7.16 24.75 -2.39
CA GLN A 56 -6.49 23.45 -2.34
C GLN A 56 -6.27 22.86 -3.74
N LYS A 57 -7.26 22.96 -4.62
CA LYS A 57 -7.14 22.54 -6.03
C LYS A 57 -6.06 23.34 -6.77
N THR A 58 -6.03 24.65 -6.57
CA THR A 58 -5.02 25.54 -7.16
C THR A 58 -3.62 25.20 -6.67
N ARG A 59 -3.47 24.99 -5.35
CA ARG A 59 -2.19 24.58 -4.75
C ARG A 59 -1.73 23.23 -5.31
N ARG A 60 -2.62 22.25 -5.36
CA ARG A 60 -2.32 20.93 -5.92
C ARG A 60 -1.90 21.00 -7.39
N HIS A 61 -2.61 21.81 -8.19
CA HIS A 61 -2.24 22.00 -9.60
C HIS A 61 -0.83 22.59 -9.75
N LYS A 62 -0.49 23.59 -8.92
CA LYS A 62 0.85 24.18 -8.89
C LYS A 62 1.91 23.12 -8.54
N GLU A 63 1.68 22.31 -7.51
CA GLU A 63 2.59 21.23 -7.11
C GLU A 63 2.80 20.22 -8.22
N LEU A 64 1.74 19.81 -8.92
CA LEU A 64 1.84 18.90 -10.07
C LEU A 64 2.66 19.50 -11.23
N LEU A 65 2.54 20.80 -11.50
CA LEU A 65 3.36 21.47 -12.51
C LEU A 65 4.84 21.52 -12.11
N LEU A 66 5.13 21.79 -10.85
CA LEU A 66 6.49 21.77 -10.32
C LEU A 66 7.07 20.36 -10.40
N CYS A 67 6.31 19.36 -10.03
CA CYS A 67 6.71 17.96 -10.12
C CYS A 67 7.00 17.53 -11.57
N LYS A 68 6.19 17.96 -12.55
CA LYS A 68 6.45 17.70 -13.98
C LYS A 68 7.76 18.32 -14.46
N LYS A 69 8.09 19.53 -14.03
CA LYS A 69 9.38 20.17 -14.34
C LYS A 69 10.55 19.46 -13.67
N TRP A 70 10.38 19.07 -12.42
CA TRP A 70 11.43 18.38 -11.66
C TRP A 70 11.78 17.03 -12.30
N ILE A 71 10.80 16.20 -12.65
CA ILE A 71 11.04 14.86 -13.22
C ILE A 71 11.73 14.90 -14.58
N GLN A 72 11.65 16.01 -15.32
CA GLN A 72 12.34 16.18 -16.60
C GLN A 72 13.84 16.45 -16.43
N ASN A 73 14.27 16.87 -15.24
CA ASN A 73 15.63 17.35 -14.99
C ASN A 73 16.37 16.58 -13.89
N VAL A 74 15.66 15.77 -13.11
CA VAL A 74 16.26 14.95 -12.04
C VAL A 74 16.82 13.64 -12.61
N ALA A 75 17.97 13.24 -12.08
CA ALA A 75 18.48 11.89 -12.34
C ALA A 75 17.56 10.86 -11.67
N VAL A 76 17.33 9.74 -12.34
CA VAL A 76 16.48 8.65 -11.84
C VAL A 76 17.12 7.32 -12.18
N ASP A 77 17.39 6.52 -11.16
CA ASP A 77 17.91 5.17 -11.31
C ASP A 77 16.80 4.17 -11.00
N LYS A 78 16.53 3.27 -11.94
CA LYS A 78 15.63 2.15 -11.71
C LYS A 78 16.39 1.04 -10.99
N VAL A 79 15.87 0.60 -9.86
CA VAL A 79 16.47 -0.43 -9.01
C VAL A 79 15.50 -1.56 -8.75
N SER A 80 16.05 -2.74 -8.40
CA SER A 80 15.23 -3.88 -8.01
C SER A 80 15.87 -4.63 -6.85
N VAL A 81 15.04 -5.24 -6.02
CA VAL A 81 15.46 -6.16 -4.95
C VAL A 81 14.59 -7.41 -5.01
N GLU A 82 15.13 -8.52 -4.51
CA GLU A 82 14.36 -9.75 -4.34
C GLU A 82 13.78 -9.81 -2.93
N SER A 83 12.47 -10.06 -2.84
CA SER A 83 11.78 -10.29 -1.58
C SER A 83 12.16 -11.64 -0.96
N GLU A 84 11.84 -11.85 0.32
CA GLU A 84 12.11 -13.13 1.01
C GLU A 84 11.43 -14.33 0.34
N ASP A 85 10.31 -14.11 -0.33
CA ASP A 85 9.52 -15.12 -1.05
C ASP A 85 9.77 -15.15 -2.56
N GLY A 86 10.88 -14.52 -3.03
CA GLY A 86 11.39 -14.61 -4.39
C GLY A 86 10.71 -13.70 -5.42
N LEU A 87 9.95 -12.67 -4.98
CA LEU A 87 9.37 -11.70 -5.89
C LEU A 87 10.41 -10.64 -6.28
N GLN A 88 10.45 -10.25 -7.57
CA GLN A 88 11.20 -9.09 -8.00
C GLN A 88 10.42 -7.81 -7.71
N LEU A 89 10.95 -7.00 -6.80
CA LEU A 89 10.40 -5.71 -6.43
C LEU A 89 11.16 -4.61 -7.17
N VAL A 90 10.43 -3.62 -7.66
CA VAL A 90 10.99 -2.54 -8.48
C VAL A 90 10.80 -1.20 -7.78
N GLY A 91 11.81 -0.35 -7.81
CA GLY A 91 11.77 0.99 -7.26
C GLY A 91 12.51 2.00 -8.13
N MET A 92 12.40 3.26 -7.77
CA MET A 92 13.19 4.34 -8.34
C MET A 92 13.95 5.07 -7.25
N ILE A 93 15.24 5.32 -7.50
CA ILE A 93 16.07 6.20 -6.70
C ILE A 93 16.22 7.52 -7.43
N TYR A 94 16.00 8.61 -6.72
CA TYR A 94 16.32 9.97 -7.13
C TYR A 94 17.56 10.40 -6.32
N PRO A 95 18.77 10.33 -6.91
CA PRO A 95 20.01 10.65 -6.20
C PRO A 95 20.02 12.12 -5.76
N SER A 96 20.51 12.38 -4.56
CA SER A 96 20.71 13.75 -4.06
C SER A 96 21.65 14.54 -4.98
N HIS A 97 21.46 15.84 -5.08
CA HIS A 97 22.42 16.76 -5.73
C HIS A 97 23.75 16.81 -4.99
N ASP A 98 23.74 16.59 -3.68
CA ASP A 98 24.92 16.42 -2.86
C ASP A 98 25.29 14.93 -2.82
N HIS A 99 26.27 14.54 -3.62
CA HIS A 99 26.76 13.16 -3.69
C HIS A 99 27.47 12.70 -2.41
N THR A 100 27.74 13.58 -1.45
CA THR A 100 28.30 13.22 -0.14
C THR A 100 27.21 13.03 0.92
N SER A 101 25.96 13.23 0.56
CA SER A 101 24.82 13.06 1.47
C SER A 101 24.63 11.58 1.81
N HIS A 102 24.44 11.29 3.09
CA HIS A 102 24.00 9.99 3.59
C HIS A 102 22.52 10.00 4.01
N ARG A 103 21.77 11.07 3.67
CA ARG A 103 20.36 11.18 4.01
C ARG A 103 19.49 10.54 2.95
N TRP A 104 18.68 9.59 3.39
CA TRP A 104 17.76 8.84 2.55
C TRP A 104 16.32 9.05 2.99
N ALA A 105 15.40 9.18 2.04
CA ALA A 105 13.96 9.17 2.27
C ALA A 105 13.32 8.03 1.49
N PHE A 106 12.64 7.13 2.17
CA PHE A 106 11.82 6.10 1.56
C PHE A 106 10.38 6.61 1.52
N VAL A 107 9.77 6.61 0.36
CA VAL A 107 8.45 7.20 0.14
C VAL A 107 7.51 6.12 -0.40
N LEU A 108 6.68 5.57 0.49
CA LEU A 108 5.83 4.42 0.25
C LEU A 108 4.42 4.86 -0.15
N HIS A 109 3.93 4.30 -1.25
CA HIS A 109 2.65 4.67 -1.85
C HIS A 109 1.45 4.00 -1.18
N ASP A 110 0.26 4.54 -1.44
CA ASP A 110 -1.03 4.04 -1.02
C ASP A 110 -1.47 2.81 -1.84
N TYR A 111 -2.50 2.13 -1.36
CA TYR A 111 -3.22 1.06 -2.05
C TYR A 111 -3.64 1.50 -3.47
N ALA A 112 -3.43 0.61 -4.44
CA ALA A 112 -3.70 0.83 -5.86
C ALA A 112 -2.95 2.01 -6.53
N CYS A 113 -2.01 2.66 -5.82
CA CYS A 113 -1.04 3.61 -6.35
C CYS A 113 0.24 2.92 -6.83
N THR A 114 1.17 3.71 -7.32
CA THR A 114 2.49 3.27 -7.76
C THR A 114 3.56 4.26 -7.30
N LYS A 115 4.83 3.90 -7.46
CA LYS A 115 5.97 4.77 -7.18
C LYS A 115 5.89 6.13 -7.90
N GLU A 116 5.25 6.18 -9.08
CA GLU A 116 5.07 7.41 -9.84
C GLU A 116 4.14 8.40 -9.15
N ASP A 117 3.16 7.93 -8.42
CA ASP A 117 2.18 8.77 -7.70
C ASP A 117 2.84 9.51 -6.54
N MET A 118 3.98 8.99 -6.05
CA MET A 118 4.74 9.57 -4.94
C MET A 118 5.73 10.68 -5.35
N ARG A 119 5.82 11.02 -6.65
CA ARG A 119 6.79 11.99 -7.17
C ARG A 119 6.71 13.37 -6.53
N THR A 120 5.54 13.81 -6.10
CA THR A 120 5.38 15.11 -5.43
C THR A 120 6.06 15.11 -4.05
N VAL A 121 5.89 14.05 -3.29
CA VAL A 121 6.56 13.87 -1.99
C VAL A 121 8.05 13.63 -2.18
N ALA A 122 8.41 12.78 -3.17
CA ALA A 122 9.79 12.51 -3.52
C ALA A 122 10.56 13.79 -3.87
N ARG A 123 9.94 14.69 -4.67
CA ARG A 123 10.51 16.01 -4.98
C ARG A 123 10.78 16.83 -3.71
N ALA A 124 9.84 16.86 -2.77
CA ALA A 124 9.98 17.63 -1.54
C ALA A 124 11.18 17.17 -0.70
N PHE A 125 11.40 15.86 -0.56
CA PHE A 125 12.59 15.32 0.11
C PHE A 125 13.87 15.57 -0.69
N HIS A 126 13.83 15.36 -2.01
CA HIS A 126 14.98 15.57 -2.88
C HIS A 126 15.47 17.02 -2.87
N GLU A 127 14.57 18.00 -2.91
CA GLU A 127 14.89 19.43 -2.79
C GLU A 127 15.52 19.79 -1.43
N GLN A 128 15.34 18.95 -0.41
CA GLN A 128 16.00 19.06 0.89
C GLN A 128 17.34 18.30 0.97
N GLY A 129 17.82 17.76 -0.15
CA GLY A 129 19.11 17.09 -0.26
C GLY A 129 19.10 15.63 0.21
N TYR A 130 17.96 14.95 0.16
CA TYR A 130 17.88 13.52 0.38
C TYR A 130 18.08 12.75 -0.94
N HIS A 131 18.73 11.59 -0.86
CA HIS A 131 18.47 10.52 -1.82
C HIS A 131 17.06 9.98 -1.55
N VAL A 132 16.25 9.79 -2.59
CA VAL A 132 14.87 9.36 -2.38
C VAL A 132 14.63 8.04 -3.08
N LEU A 133 14.16 7.04 -2.33
CA LEU A 133 13.69 5.76 -2.86
C LEU A 133 12.17 5.73 -2.86
N THR A 134 11.58 5.48 -4.03
CA THR A 134 10.14 5.21 -4.18
C THR A 134 9.96 3.79 -4.72
N PRO A 135 9.67 2.79 -3.89
CA PRO A 135 9.40 1.43 -4.36
C PRO A 135 7.95 1.27 -4.80
N ASP A 136 7.69 0.42 -5.78
CA ASP A 136 6.38 -0.20 -5.94
C ASP A 136 6.23 -1.31 -4.89
N ALA A 137 5.18 -1.28 -4.12
CA ALA A 137 4.83 -2.38 -3.23
C ALA A 137 4.58 -3.66 -4.03
N ARG A 138 4.73 -4.84 -3.40
CA ARG A 138 4.32 -6.10 -4.05
C ARG A 138 2.92 -6.01 -4.63
N ALA A 139 2.68 -6.67 -5.74
CA ALA A 139 1.42 -6.63 -6.47
C ALA A 139 1.00 -5.23 -6.98
N HIS A 140 1.91 -4.24 -7.01
CA HIS A 140 1.67 -2.91 -7.60
C HIS A 140 2.70 -2.59 -8.70
N GLY A 141 2.37 -1.63 -9.55
CA GLY A 141 3.27 -1.08 -10.56
C GLY A 141 4.03 -2.13 -11.36
N GLU A 142 5.36 -2.06 -11.31
CA GLU A 142 6.28 -3.01 -11.96
C GLU A 142 6.76 -4.13 -11.03
N SER A 143 6.48 -4.07 -9.72
CA SER A 143 6.79 -5.14 -8.79
C SER A 143 5.94 -6.38 -9.03
N GLU A 144 6.52 -7.55 -8.83
CA GLU A 144 5.81 -8.82 -8.93
C GLU A 144 4.85 -9.04 -7.76
N GLY A 145 4.13 -10.14 -7.81
CA GLY A 145 3.13 -10.53 -6.83
C GLY A 145 1.71 -10.49 -7.38
N SER A 146 0.82 -11.17 -6.69
CA SER A 146 -0.60 -11.25 -7.05
C SER A 146 -1.54 -10.84 -5.92
N LEU A 147 -1.03 -10.82 -4.68
CA LEU A 147 -1.77 -10.52 -3.47
C LEU A 147 -1.26 -9.23 -2.83
N ILE A 148 -2.19 -8.33 -2.56
CA ILE A 148 -1.97 -7.13 -1.76
C ILE A 148 -2.34 -7.47 -0.31
N SER A 149 -1.40 -7.34 0.62
CA SER A 149 -1.62 -7.71 2.02
C SER A 149 -1.78 -6.52 2.96
N LEU A 150 -2.04 -5.34 2.40
CA LEU A 150 -2.37 -4.11 3.13
C LEU A 150 -1.33 -3.76 4.22
N GLY A 151 -0.05 -3.86 3.87
CA GLY A 151 1.07 -3.56 4.75
C GLY A 151 1.70 -4.78 5.44
N TRP A 152 0.97 -5.92 5.54
CA TRP A 152 1.45 -7.06 6.33
C TRP A 152 2.67 -7.77 5.74
N ASN A 153 2.64 -8.15 4.46
CA ASN A 153 3.83 -8.72 3.80
C ASN A 153 4.75 -7.60 3.28
N GLU A 154 4.17 -6.47 2.90
CA GLU A 154 4.89 -5.29 2.42
C GLU A 154 5.93 -4.79 3.43
N ARG A 155 5.71 -5.00 4.77
CA ARG A 155 6.71 -4.64 5.80
C ARG A 155 8.02 -5.42 5.68
N LYS A 156 7.97 -6.67 5.20
CA LYS A 156 9.16 -7.47 4.96
C LYS A 156 9.93 -6.97 3.74
N ASP A 157 9.19 -6.57 2.71
CA ASP A 157 9.77 -5.96 1.52
C ASP A 157 10.48 -4.64 1.86
N LEU A 158 9.90 -3.84 2.75
CA LEU A 158 10.53 -2.61 3.23
C LEU A 158 11.89 -2.90 3.88
N LEU A 159 12.00 -3.95 4.70
CA LEU A 159 13.28 -4.35 5.29
C LEU A 159 14.31 -4.73 4.20
N ARG A 160 13.90 -5.46 3.17
CA ARG A 160 14.78 -5.77 2.03
C ARG A 160 15.27 -4.51 1.29
N TRP A 161 14.41 -3.52 1.12
CA TRP A 161 14.80 -2.23 0.56
C TRP A 161 15.78 -1.47 1.46
N ILE A 162 15.58 -1.52 2.79
CA ILE A 162 16.51 -0.91 3.75
C ILE A 162 17.87 -1.60 3.68
N ASP A 163 17.92 -2.93 3.66
CA ASP A 163 19.15 -3.69 3.53
C ASP A 163 19.90 -3.31 2.25
N ALA A 164 19.20 -3.24 1.11
CA ALA A 164 19.79 -2.87 -0.17
C ALA A 164 20.39 -1.45 -0.18
N VAL A 165 19.73 -0.50 0.50
CA VAL A 165 20.29 0.85 0.65
C VAL A 165 21.49 0.85 1.57
N LEU A 166 21.50 0.08 2.65
CA LEU A 166 22.64 -0.04 3.56
C LEU A 166 23.85 -0.75 2.91
N GLU A 167 23.62 -1.63 1.94
CA GLU A 167 24.69 -2.20 1.10
C GLU A 167 25.30 -1.16 0.17
N MET A 168 24.51 -0.20 -0.35
CA MET A 168 24.99 0.90 -1.19
C MET A 168 25.65 2.02 -0.38
N ASP A 169 25.10 2.31 0.80
CA ASP A 169 25.54 3.37 1.69
C ASP A 169 25.43 2.92 3.15
N SER A 170 26.53 2.40 3.69
CA SER A 170 26.58 1.88 5.07
C SER A 170 26.42 2.96 6.15
N GLN A 171 26.47 4.23 5.79
CA GLN A 171 26.27 5.39 6.67
C GLN A 171 24.88 6.00 6.50
N ALA A 172 23.99 5.37 5.74
CA ALA A 172 22.67 5.92 5.46
C ALA A 172 21.90 6.27 6.73
N GLU A 173 21.32 7.47 6.73
CA GLU A 173 20.34 7.93 7.72
C GLU A 173 18.97 8.02 7.03
N ILE A 174 18.07 7.13 7.43
CA ILE A 174 16.84 6.85 6.70
C ILE A 174 15.64 7.50 7.39
N VAL A 175 14.87 8.27 6.64
CA VAL A 175 13.51 8.69 6.96
C VAL A 175 12.54 7.81 6.20
N LEU A 176 11.59 7.20 6.88
CA LEU A 176 10.49 6.46 6.28
C LEU A 176 9.25 7.36 6.23
N TYR A 177 8.71 7.59 5.05
CA TYR A 177 7.43 8.25 4.83
C TYR A 177 6.49 7.27 4.14
N GLY A 178 5.28 7.14 4.65
CA GLY A 178 4.24 6.31 4.04
C GLY A 178 2.89 6.97 4.12
N ILE A 179 2.10 6.82 3.05
CA ILE A 179 0.71 7.26 3.01
C ILE A 179 -0.23 6.05 3.01
N SER A 180 -1.25 6.06 3.88
CA SER A 180 -2.28 5.02 3.98
C SER A 180 -1.63 3.62 4.09
N MET A 181 -1.83 2.70 3.14
CA MET A 181 -1.18 1.38 3.11
C MET A 181 0.35 1.47 3.27
N GLY A 182 0.99 2.50 2.70
CA GLY A 182 2.43 2.73 2.90
C GLY A 182 2.77 3.09 4.34
N ALA A 183 1.91 3.83 5.04
CA ALA A 183 2.06 4.13 6.46
C ALA A 183 1.96 2.86 7.31
N ASP A 184 0.98 2.00 7.03
CA ASP A 184 0.82 0.73 7.74
C ASP A 184 1.97 -0.23 7.49
N THR A 185 2.50 -0.25 6.27
CA THR A 185 3.72 -0.99 5.95
C THR A 185 4.86 -0.61 6.90
N ILE A 186 5.03 0.67 7.21
CA ILE A 186 6.03 1.15 8.16
C ILE A 186 5.66 0.79 9.59
N LEU A 187 4.41 1.04 10.01
CA LEU A 187 3.95 0.82 11.37
C LEU A 187 3.97 -0.66 11.80
N PHE A 188 3.82 -1.58 10.86
CA PHE A 188 3.95 -3.01 11.11
C PHE A 188 5.41 -3.48 11.23
N CYS A 189 6.39 -2.67 10.78
CA CYS A 189 7.81 -3.00 10.89
C CYS A 189 8.39 -3.10 12.30
N PRO A 190 7.93 -2.36 13.35
CA PRO A 190 8.49 -2.50 14.68
C PRO A 190 8.53 -3.93 15.21
N GLN A 191 7.64 -4.81 14.76
CA GLN A 191 7.65 -6.23 15.07
C GLN A 191 8.89 -6.96 14.51
N GLU A 192 9.52 -6.43 13.48
CA GLU A 192 10.68 -6.98 12.80
C GLU A 192 11.99 -6.25 13.20
N LYS A 193 11.96 -5.34 14.15
CA LYS A 193 13.09 -4.52 14.64
C LYS A 193 13.77 -3.73 13.50
N LEU A 194 13.24 -2.55 13.21
CA LEU A 194 13.85 -1.62 12.26
C LEU A 194 15.34 -1.36 12.59
N PRO A 195 16.23 -1.34 11.58
CA PRO A 195 17.64 -1.00 11.78
C PRO A 195 17.84 0.39 12.40
N ALA A 196 18.94 0.57 13.14
CA ALA A 196 19.31 1.85 13.77
C ALA A 196 19.54 2.99 12.75
N ALA A 197 19.74 2.67 11.48
CA ALA A 197 19.81 3.61 10.38
C ALA A 197 18.50 4.38 10.16
N VAL A 198 17.36 3.80 10.55
CA VAL A 198 16.06 4.47 10.49
C VAL A 198 15.96 5.48 11.63
N ARG A 199 15.97 6.78 11.27
CA ARG A 199 16.00 7.89 12.22
C ARG A 199 14.62 8.49 12.49
N CYS A 200 13.71 8.40 11.53
CA CYS A 200 12.40 9.02 11.64
C CYS A 200 11.37 8.23 10.84
N ILE A 201 10.14 8.20 11.34
CA ILE A 201 8.96 7.68 10.68
C ILE A 201 7.95 8.81 10.57
N ILE A 202 7.42 9.00 9.37
CA ILE A 202 6.34 9.94 9.08
C ILE A 202 5.21 9.11 8.48
N GLU A 203 4.13 8.96 9.22
CA GLU A 203 2.93 8.29 8.75
C GLU A 203 1.87 9.32 8.34
N ASP A 204 1.18 9.06 7.26
CA ASP A 204 0.14 9.91 6.70
C ASP A 204 -1.11 9.08 6.44
N GLY A 205 -2.03 9.09 7.41
CA GLY A 205 -3.34 8.43 7.31
C GLY A 205 -3.30 6.90 7.36
N GLY A 206 -2.44 6.33 8.20
CA GLY A 206 -2.47 4.89 8.50
C GLY A 206 -3.75 4.46 9.23
N TYR A 207 -4.04 3.17 9.24
CA TYR A 207 -5.20 2.58 9.91
C TYR A 207 -4.79 1.70 11.10
N THR A 208 -5.71 1.47 12.02
CA THR A 208 -5.45 0.72 13.25
C THR A 208 -5.30 -0.78 13.01
N SER A 209 -6.02 -1.31 12.03
CA SER A 209 -5.92 -2.70 11.60
C SER A 209 -6.49 -2.90 10.20
N VAL A 210 -6.09 -4.00 9.55
CA VAL A 210 -6.67 -4.42 8.25
C VAL A 210 -8.18 -4.67 8.38
N TYR A 211 -8.63 -5.24 9.51
CA TYR A 211 -10.04 -5.45 9.78
C TYR A 211 -10.82 -4.13 9.82
N ASP A 212 -10.28 -3.11 10.50
CA ASP A 212 -10.95 -1.83 10.67
C ASP A 212 -11.12 -1.10 9.32
N ILE A 213 -10.07 -1.05 8.49
CA ILE A 213 -10.17 -0.40 7.18
C ILE A 213 -11.12 -1.13 6.25
N LEU A 214 -11.10 -2.46 6.21
CA LEU A 214 -12.03 -3.24 5.39
C LEU A 214 -13.47 -3.13 5.91
N SER A 215 -13.67 -3.14 7.23
CA SER A 215 -14.97 -2.94 7.89
C SER A 215 -15.55 -1.57 7.54
N TRP A 216 -14.72 -0.53 7.61
CA TRP A 216 -15.11 0.81 7.23
C TRP A 216 -15.49 0.88 5.75
N GLN A 217 -14.68 0.33 4.86
CA GLN A 217 -14.96 0.29 3.42
C GLN A 217 -16.27 -0.45 3.11
N MET A 218 -16.49 -1.62 3.72
CA MET A 218 -17.72 -2.37 3.54
C MET A 218 -18.96 -1.57 3.94
N THR A 219 -18.90 -0.94 5.10
CA THR A 219 -20.03 -0.17 5.64
C THR A 219 -20.28 1.10 4.80
N HIS A 220 -19.22 1.84 4.45
CA HIS A 220 -19.35 3.16 3.82
C HIS A 220 -19.55 3.11 2.31
N TYR A 221 -18.79 2.23 1.61
CA TYR A 221 -18.88 2.14 0.14
C TYR A 221 -19.87 1.09 -0.34
N TYR A 222 -19.79 -0.11 0.23
CA TYR A 222 -20.63 -1.22 -0.24
C TYR A 222 -21.97 -1.29 0.46
N LYS A 223 -22.19 -0.49 1.55
CA LYS A 223 -23.41 -0.50 2.37
C LYS A 223 -23.73 -1.91 2.90
N MET A 224 -22.70 -2.70 3.17
CA MET A 224 -22.79 -4.07 3.66
C MET A 224 -22.27 -4.18 5.09
N PRO A 225 -22.86 -5.03 5.94
CA PRO A 225 -22.29 -5.30 7.26
C PRO A 225 -20.96 -6.07 7.14
N PRO A 226 -19.96 -5.77 7.98
CA PRO A 226 -18.68 -6.50 7.98
C PRO A 226 -18.85 -7.97 8.38
N PHE A 227 -19.62 -8.26 9.40
CA PHE A 227 -19.96 -9.60 9.83
C PHE A 227 -21.10 -10.19 8.97
N PRO A 228 -21.08 -11.47 8.55
CA PRO A 228 -20.01 -12.46 8.81
C PRO A 228 -18.86 -12.45 7.78
N ILE A 229 -18.89 -11.56 6.80
CA ILE A 229 -18.05 -11.61 5.61
C ILE A 229 -16.55 -11.50 5.95
N LEU A 230 -16.16 -10.50 6.72
CA LEU A 230 -14.73 -10.30 7.07
C LEU A 230 -14.21 -11.43 7.96
N ASP A 231 -15.03 -11.91 8.89
CA ASP A 231 -14.67 -13.04 9.76
C ASP A 231 -14.45 -14.32 8.95
N SER A 232 -15.26 -14.52 7.89
CA SER A 232 -15.11 -15.66 6.96
C SER A 232 -13.91 -15.52 6.02
N MET A 233 -13.42 -14.29 5.81
CA MET A 233 -12.18 -14.02 5.05
C MET A 233 -10.90 -14.32 5.84
N GLY A 234 -10.98 -14.47 7.16
CA GLY A 234 -9.84 -14.71 8.03
C GLY A 234 -8.96 -13.45 8.22
N VAL A 235 -9.58 -12.29 8.20
CA VAL A 235 -8.93 -10.98 8.38
C VAL A 235 -8.96 -10.56 9.84
#